data_cef66377282ea40405903bd002951839
#
_entry.id   cef66377282ea40405903bd002951839
#
_cell.length_a   1.000
_cell.length_b   1.000
_cell.length_c   1.000
_cell.angle_alpha   90.00
_cell.angle_beta   90.00
_cell.angle_gamma   90.00
#
_symmetry.space_group_name_H-M   'P 1'
#
loop_
_entity.id
_entity.type
_entity.pdbx_description
1 polymer ?
#
loop_
_entity_poly.entity_id
_entity_poly.type
_entity_poly.pdbx_seq_one_letter_code
_entity_poly.pdbx_strand_id
1 'polypeptide(L)'
;KLTHALESNLQNIEISKYKKNWNKKYSTQGAEMDLFCDKKGTLEEFKSHFNNFLLKNDCWINNFRKRHNIFIHSYNEEMFKRQRYYKEDNSFFNKAYFRKELLQLNYKTCIKNHYYIGICEDEIIKNLLPKLKNNKKKQFIVYLTVENHIPVHIKNYKEIICKDYPLNLHPQFCTLFHNQLNFNKEINKFIKNLESTDLLVLFSDTPPLLPQRDR
;
A
#
# COMPACT_ATOMS: atom_id res chain seq x y z
N LYS A 1 -2.79 12.95 16.26
CA LYS A 1 -1.67 13.83 15.82
C LYS A 1 -1.21 13.53 14.39
N LEU A 2 -1.16 12.26 13.95
CA LEU A 2 -0.82 11.90 12.55
C LEU A 2 -1.87 12.40 11.54
N THR A 3 -3.13 12.35 11.88
CA THR A 3 -4.24 12.88 11.07
C THR A 3 -4.19 14.40 10.95
N HIS A 4 -3.80 15.13 11.99
CA HIS A 4 -3.64 16.59 11.94
C HIS A 4 -2.52 17.05 11.00
N ALA A 5 -1.43 16.28 10.87
CA ALA A 5 -0.34 16.62 9.96
C ALA A 5 -0.74 16.49 8.47
N LEU A 6 -1.72 15.64 8.15
CA LEU A 6 -2.31 15.55 6.82
C LEU A 6 -3.29 16.71 6.56
N GLU A 7 -4.05 17.14 7.55
CA GLU A 7 -5.12 18.14 7.40
C GLU A 7 -4.60 19.57 7.26
N SER A 8 -3.46 19.92 7.89
CA SER A 8 -2.98 21.31 7.95
C SER A 8 -2.44 21.88 6.64
N ASN A 9 -2.24 21.06 5.61
CA ASN A 9 -1.64 21.48 4.34
C ASN A 9 -2.56 21.35 3.10
N LEU A 10 -3.85 21.01 3.30
CA LEU A 10 -4.74 20.61 2.21
C LEU A 10 -5.94 21.58 2.09
N GLN A 11 -5.68 22.83 1.69
CA GLN A 11 -6.70 23.88 1.61
C GLN A 11 -7.76 23.67 0.53
N ASN A 12 -7.80 22.62 -0.25
CA ASN A 12 -8.82 22.36 -1.27
C ASN A 12 -9.07 20.87 -1.55
N ILE A 13 -8.79 20.01 -0.56
CA ILE A 13 -9.02 18.56 -0.71
C ILE A 13 -10.05 18.11 0.31
N GLU A 14 -11.12 17.52 -0.18
CA GLU A 14 -12.11 16.86 0.67
C GLU A 14 -11.51 15.55 1.23
N ILE A 15 -11.38 15.49 2.56
CA ILE A 15 -10.88 14.29 3.26
C ILE A 15 -12.04 13.61 3.94
N SER A 16 -12.44 12.46 3.41
CA SER A 16 -13.41 11.60 4.06
C SER A 16 -12.71 10.52 4.90
N LYS A 17 -13.03 10.48 6.19
CA LYS A 17 -12.49 9.46 7.13
C LYS A 17 -13.46 8.29 7.23
N TYR A 18 -13.00 7.12 6.82
CA TYR A 18 -13.76 5.89 6.96
C TYR A 18 -13.20 5.01 8.09
N LYS A 19 -14.04 4.71 9.10
CA LYS A 19 -13.69 3.78 10.17
C LYS A 19 -14.29 2.41 9.85
N LYS A 20 -13.47 1.44 9.46
CA LYS A 20 -13.88 0.04 9.31
C LYS A 20 -13.41 -0.75 10.53
N ASN A 21 -14.30 -1.52 11.15
CA ASN A 21 -13.91 -2.48 12.19
C ASN A 21 -13.25 -3.70 11.52
N TRP A 22 -11.94 -3.79 11.61
CA TRP A 22 -11.18 -4.92 11.07
C TRP A 22 -11.37 -6.15 11.95
N ASN A 23 -11.80 -7.26 11.37
CA ASN A 23 -11.77 -8.54 12.05
C ASN A 23 -10.30 -9.02 12.15
N LYS A 24 -9.83 -9.32 13.36
CA LYS A 24 -8.45 -9.72 13.70
C LYS A 24 -7.93 -10.98 12.98
N LYS A 25 -8.72 -11.61 12.13
CA LYS A 25 -8.41 -12.89 11.47
C LYS A 25 -7.93 -12.79 10.03
N TYR A 26 -7.84 -11.58 9.46
CA TYR A 26 -7.50 -11.46 8.04
C TYR A 26 -6.00 -11.30 7.81
N SER A 27 -5.50 -12.08 6.86
CA SER A 27 -4.23 -11.83 6.20
C SER A 27 -4.32 -10.59 5.31
N THR A 28 -3.18 -10.05 4.87
CA THR A 28 -3.13 -8.96 3.87
C THR A 28 -4.02 -9.25 2.65
N GLN A 29 -4.04 -10.49 2.18
CA GLN A 29 -4.89 -10.90 1.06
C GLN A 29 -6.38 -10.86 1.39
N GLY A 30 -6.75 -11.20 2.63
CA GLY A 30 -8.13 -11.03 3.10
C GLY A 30 -8.55 -9.56 3.13
N ALA A 31 -7.63 -8.67 3.52
CA ALA A 31 -7.87 -7.24 3.47
C ALA A 31 -7.97 -6.70 2.03
N GLU A 32 -7.16 -7.21 1.10
CA GLU A 32 -7.28 -6.92 -0.34
C GLU A 32 -8.65 -7.35 -0.88
N MET A 33 -9.09 -8.57 -0.53
CA MET A 33 -10.42 -9.07 -0.91
C MET A 33 -11.55 -8.20 -0.33
N ASP A 34 -11.48 -7.88 0.94
CA ASP A 34 -12.45 -7.01 1.62
C ASP A 34 -12.49 -5.62 0.98
N LEU A 35 -11.32 -5.09 0.62
CA LEU A 35 -11.22 -3.82 -0.06
C LEU A 35 -11.92 -3.86 -1.43
N PHE A 36 -11.69 -4.89 -2.23
CA PHE A 36 -12.19 -4.94 -3.60
C PHE A 36 -13.65 -5.40 -3.70
N CYS A 37 -14.12 -6.20 -2.74
CA CYS A 37 -15.37 -6.93 -2.84
C CYS A 37 -16.29 -6.85 -1.61
N ASP A 38 -15.96 -6.02 -0.64
CA ASP A 38 -16.76 -5.84 0.59
C ASP A 38 -17.11 -7.15 1.30
N LYS A 39 -16.10 -8.00 1.54
CA LYS A 39 -16.20 -9.31 2.22
C LYS A 39 -17.08 -10.37 1.52
N LYS A 40 -17.31 -10.23 0.24
CA LYS A 40 -18.04 -11.23 -0.53
C LYS A 40 -17.12 -12.38 -0.93
N GLY A 41 -17.62 -13.61 -0.86
CA GLY A 41 -16.92 -14.82 -1.30
C GLY A 41 -15.82 -15.33 -0.35
N THR A 42 -15.04 -16.31 -0.80
CA THR A 42 -13.97 -16.94 -0.02
C THR A 42 -12.58 -16.48 -0.47
N LEU A 43 -11.61 -16.51 0.45
CA LEU A 43 -10.24 -16.14 0.14
C LEU A 43 -9.57 -17.11 -0.85
N GLU A 44 -9.96 -18.37 -0.85
CA GLU A 44 -9.43 -19.38 -1.78
C GLU A 44 -9.91 -19.10 -3.21
N GLU A 45 -11.19 -18.82 -3.39
CA GLU A 45 -11.73 -18.41 -4.70
C GLU A 45 -11.07 -17.12 -5.20
N PHE A 46 -10.87 -16.14 -4.32
CA PHE A 46 -10.17 -14.90 -4.65
C PHE A 46 -8.76 -15.13 -5.18
N LYS A 47 -8.00 -16.04 -4.53
CA LYS A 47 -6.61 -16.35 -4.91
C LYS A 47 -6.51 -17.22 -6.16
N SER A 48 -7.44 -18.13 -6.37
CA SER A 48 -7.37 -19.12 -7.47
C SER A 48 -7.94 -18.61 -8.78
N HIS A 49 -8.98 -17.79 -8.71
CA HIS A 49 -9.74 -17.34 -9.89
C HIS A 49 -10.15 -15.86 -9.79
N PHE A 50 -9.19 -14.98 -9.62
CA PHE A 50 -9.40 -13.59 -9.29
C PHE A 50 -10.43 -12.88 -10.19
N ASN A 51 -10.29 -12.98 -11.51
CA ASN A 51 -11.24 -12.34 -12.42
C ASN A 51 -12.66 -12.91 -12.32
N ASN A 52 -12.79 -14.23 -12.26
CA ASN A 52 -14.08 -14.88 -12.10
C ASN A 52 -14.69 -14.55 -10.74
N PHE A 53 -13.87 -14.50 -9.70
CA PHE A 53 -14.28 -14.09 -8.37
C PHE A 53 -14.86 -12.67 -8.38
N LEU A 54 -14.18 -11.72 -9.01
CA LEU A 54 -14.64 -10.33 -9.10
C LEU A 54 -16.00 -10.23 -9.79
N LEU A 55 -16.21 -10.98 -10.87
CA LEU A 55 -17.46 -10.97 -11.62
C LEU A 55 -18.59 -11.65 -10.85
N LYS A 56 -18.34 -12.85 -10.31
CA LYS A 56 -19.32 -13.65 -9.56
C LYS A 56 -19.86 -12.92 -8.34
N ASN A 57 -19.00 -12.17 -7.66
CA ASN A 57 -19.32 -11.52 -6.39
C ASN A 57 -19.74 -10.04 -6.56
N ASP A 58 -19.90 -9.57 -7.78
CA ASP A 58 -20.27 -8.17 -8.09
C ASP A 58 -19.40 -7.17 -7.29
N CYS A 59 -18.10 -7.34 -7.37
CA CYS A 59 -17.15 -6.53 -6.63
C CYS A 59 -17.12 -5.09 -7.17
N TRP A 60 -17.09 -4.09 -6.30
CA TRP A 60 -17.14 -2.68 -6.70
C TRP A 60 -15.97 -2.27 -7.61
N ILE A 61 -14.83 -2.94 -7.50
CA ILE A 61 -13.66 -2.71 -8.37
C ILE A 61 -14.00 -2.93 -9.86
N ASN A 62 -15.03 -3.74 -10.19
CA ASN A 62 -15.46 -3.97 -11.56
C ASN A 62 -15.89 -2.69 -12.28
N ASN A 63 -16.29 -1.65 -11.57
CA ASN A 63 -16.61 -0.34 -12.14
C ASN A 63 -15.41 0.29 -12.85
N PHE A 64 -14.21 -0.20 -12.58
CA PHE A 64 -12.96 0.29 -13.17
C PHE A 64 -12.44 -0.57 -14.33
N ARG A 65 -13.16 -1.66 -14.75
CA ARG A 65 -12.69 -2.56 -15.83
C ARG A 65 -12.38 -1.86 -17.17
N LYS A 66 -13.06 -0.75 -17.45
CA LYS A 66 -12.82 0.04 -18.67
C LYS A 66 -11.64 1.01 -18.56
N ARG A 67 -10.97 1.05 -17.39
CA ARG A 67 -9.80 1.90 -17.16
C ARG A 67 -8.52 1.14 -17.45
N HIS A 68 -7.41 1.84 -17.50
CA HIS A 68 -6.10 1.20 -17.50
C HIS A 68 -5.70 0.87 -16.05
N ASN A 69 -5.89 -0.39 -15.67
CA ASN A 69 -5.74 -0.86 -14.31
C ASN A 69 -4.30 -1.30 -14.06
N ILE A 70 -3.69 -0.77 -13.01
CA ILE A 70 -2.29 -1.00 -12.68
C ILE A 70 -2.19 -1.48 -11.23
N PHE A 71 -1.46 -2.56 -11.01
CA PHE A 71 -1.08 -3.02 -9.68
C PHE A 71 0.41 -2.76 -9.45
N ILE A 72 0.76 -2.26 -8.28
CA ILE A 72 2.15 -1.99 -7.88
C ILE A 72 2.40 -2.64 -6.53
N HIS A 73 3.46 -3.44 -6.44
CA HIS A 73 3.93 -4.02 -5.20
C HIS A 73 5.46 -4.02 -5.20
N SER A 74 6.06 -3.27 -4.30
CA SER A 74 7.51 -3.05 -4.26
C SER A 74 8.33 -4.30 -3.91
N TYR A 75 7.68 -5.42 -3.63
CA TYR A 75 8.31 -6.68 -3.22
C TYR A 75 8.14 -7.81 -4.25
N ASN A 76 8.59 -9.03 -3.87
CA ASN A 76 8.57 -10.20 -4.72
C ASN A 76 7.15 -10.62 -5.11
N GLU A 77 6.94 -10.92 -6.37
CA GLU A 77 5.68 -11.38 -6.96
C GLU A 77 5.21 -12.73 -6.40
N GLU A 78 6.16 -13.57 -5.96
CA GLU A 78 5.85 -14.87 -5.37
C GLU A 78 5.25 -14.77 -3.97
N MET A 79 5.45 -13.63 -3.29
CA MET A 79 4.88 -13.42 -1.97
C MET A 79 3.36 -13.53 -2.04
N PHE A 80 2.84 -14.52 -1.29
CA PHE A 80 1.42 -14.89 -1.31
C PHE A 80 0.90 -15.29 -2.71
N LYS A 81 1.78 -15.71 -3.62
CA LYS A 81 1.45 -16.12 -5.00
C LYS A 81 0.69 -15.06 -5.79
N ARG A 82 0.98 -13.77 -5.56
CA ARG A 82 0.28 -12.65 -6.20
C ARG A 82 0.43 -12.62 -7.71
N GLN A 83 1.53 -13.14 -8.27
CA GLN A 83 1.69 -13.28 -9.72
C GLN A 83 0.52 -14.03 -10.36
N ARG A 84 -0.03 -15.05 -9.68
CA ARG A 84 -1.09 -15.90 -10.24
C ARG A 84 -2.38 -15.15 -10.48
N TYR A 85 -2.72 -14.18 -9.64
CA TYR A 85 -4.01 -13.51 -9.75
C TYR A 85 -3.92 -12.04 -10.19
N TYR A 86 -2.74 -11.43 -10.14
CA TYR A 86 -2.58 -10.05 -10.60
C TYR A 86 -1.83 -9.91 -11.92
N LYS A 87 -1.19 -10.98 -12.43
CA LYS A 87 -0.33 -10.91 -13.61
C LYS A 87 -0.68 -11.89 -14.73
N GLU A 88 -1.49 -12.91 -14.44
CA GLU A 88 -1.89 -13.92 -15.43
C GLU A 88 -2.82 -13.34 -16.51
N ASP A 89 -2.87 -14.02 -17.66
CA ASP A 89 -3.72 -13.66 -18.79
C ASP A 89 -5.18 -13.47 -18.35
N ASN A 90 -5.80 -12.41 -18.82
CA ASN A 90 -7.13 -11.95 -18.44
C ASN A 90 -7.21 -11.39 -17.00
N SER A 91 -6.10 -11.02 -16.37
CA SER A 91 -6.13 -10.31 -15.11
C SER A 91 -6.95 -9.02 -15.21
N PHE A 92 -7.62 -8.65 -14.10
CA PHE A 92 -8.24 -7.33 -13.97
C PHE A 92 -7.23 -6.20 -14.20
N PHE A 93 -5.98 -6.40 -13.80
CA PHE A 93 -4.91 -5.44 -13.99
C PHE A 93 -4.25 -5.61 -15.36
N ASN A 94 -4.27 -4.56 -16.17
CA ASN A 94 -3.58 -4.54 -17.46
C ASN A 94 -2.06 -4.60 -17.30
N LYS A 95 -1.55 -4.15 -16.16
CA LYS A 95 -0.13 -4.18 -15.82
C LYS A 95 0.08 -4.36 -14.33
N ALA A 96 1.01 -5.24 -13.97
CA ALA A 96 1.46 -5.41 -12.61
C ALA A 96 2.97 -5.13 -12.53
N TYR A 97 3.36 -4.24 -11.63
CA TYR A 97 4.75 -3.95 -11.31
C TYR A 97 5.10 -4.58 -9.98
N PHE A 98 5.89 -5.63 -10.00
CA PHE A 98 6.54 -6.20 -8.84
C PHE A 98 8.02 -5.76 -8.81
N ARG A 99 8.74 -6.20 -7.80
CA ARG A 99 10.17 -5.88 -7.65
C ARG A 99 10.96 -6.11 -8.94
N LYS A 100 10.73 -7.22 -9.64
CA LYS A 100 11.43 -7.58 -10.88
C LYS A 100 11.24 -6.53 -11.97
N GLU A 101 10.01 -6.15 -12.26
CA GLU A 101 9.68 -5.13 -13.26
C GLU A 101 10.21 -3.76 -12.86
N LEU A 102 10.14 -3.43 -11.57
CA LEU A 102 10.65 -2.17 -11.05
C LEU A 102 12.18 -2.06 -11.15
N LEU A 103 12.90 -3.16 -10.91
CA LEU A 103 14.36 -3.22 -11.14
C LEU A 103 14.72 -3.03 -12.61
N GLN A 104 13.94 -3.61 -13.54
CA GLN A 104 14.13 -3.42 -14.98
C GLN A 104 13.91 -1.95 -15.40
N LEU A 105 13.14 -1.20 -14.64
CA LEU A 105 12.94 0.25 -14.81
C LEU A 105 13.99 1.09 -14.05
N ASN A 106 15.05 0.46 -13.54
CA ASN A 106 16.15 1.08 -12.80
C ASN A 106 15.75 1.70 -11.44
N TYR A 107 14.66 1.26 -10.83
CA TYR A 107 14.33 1.64 -9.46
C TYR A 107 15.24 0.91 -8.46
N LYS A 108 15.64 1.61 -7.40
CA LYS A 108 16.60 1.09 -6.42
C LYS A 108 15.94 0.24 -5.35
N THR A 109 16.60 -0.84 -4.96
CA THR A 109 16.19 -1.63 -3.80
C THR A 109 16.39 -0.85 -2.50
N CYS A 110 15.46 -1.03 -1.58
CA CYS A 110 15.53 -0.44 -0.26
C CYS A 110 16.21 -1.39 0.73
N ILE A 111 17.34 -0.95 1.26
CA ILE A 111 18.09 -1.72 2.26
C ILE A 111 17.54 -1.49 3.68
N LYS A 112 16.57 -0.57 3.83
CA LYS A 112 16.01 -0.17 5.13
C LYS A 112 15.28 -1.31 5.85
N ASN A 113 14.80 -2.30 5.10
CA ASN A 113 14.17 -3.48 5.67
C ASN A 113 14.82 -4.76 5.14
N HIS A 114 15.66 -5.42 5.95
CA HIS A 114 16.37 -6.64 5.52
C HIS A 114 15.46 -7.86 5.33
N TYR A 115 14.29 -7.87 5.95
CA TYR A 115 13.36 -9.00 5.81
C TYR A 115 12.59 -8.94 4.50
N TYR A 116 12.30 -7.71 4.06
CA TYR A 116 11.54 -7.46 2.83
C TYR A 116 12.32 -6.52 1.94
N ILE A 117 13.33 -7.06 1.24
CA ILE A 117 14.14 -6.27 0.29
C ILE A 117 13.28 -5.98 -0.94
N GLY A 118 12.55 -4.88 -0.86
CA GLY A 118 11.73 -4.33 -1.94
C GLY A 118 12.39 -3.15 -2.62
N ILE A 119 11.64 -2.50 -3.51
CA ILE A 119 11.99 -1.18 -4.02
C ILE A 119 11.62 -0.13 -2.97
N CYS A 120 12.45 0.89 -2.80
CA CYS A 120 12.16 1.98 -1.87
C CYS A 120 10.84 2.67 -2.23
N GLU A 121 9.95 2.82 -1.25
CA GLU A 121 8.63 3.39 -1.48
C GLU A 121 8.69 4.86 -1.87
N ASP A 122 9.65 5.60 -1.33
CA ASP A 122 9.89 6.98 -1.74
C ASP A 122 10.25 7.10 -3.23
N GLU A 123 10.98 6.13 -3.81
CA GLU A 123 11.27 6.09 -5.24
C GLU A 123 9.99 5.87 -6.06
N ILE A 124 9.11 4.98 -5.62
CA ILE A 124 7.82 4.73 -6.28
C ILE A 124 6.94 5.97 -6.23
N ILE A 125 6.83 6.60 -5.07
CA ILE A 125 5.97 7.77 -4.88
C ILE A 125 6.50 8.98 -5.65
N LYS A 126 7.82 9.21 -5.65
CA LYS A 126 8.43 10.37 -6.32
C LYS A 126 8.48 10.24 -7.83
N ASN A 127 8.70 9.03 -8.33
CA ASN A 127 9.07 8.84 -9.73
C ASN A 127 8.03 8.03 -10.53
N LEU A 128 7.53 6.91 -9.99
CA LEU A 128 6.61 6.05 -10.74
C LEU A 128 5.18 6.60 -10.73
N LEU A 129 4.64 6.95 -9.57
CA LEU A 129 3.25 7.43 -9.48
C LEU A 129 3.01 8.70 -10.30
N PRO A 130 3.87 9.75 -10.25
CA PRO A 130 3.71 10.92 -11.11
C PRO A 130 3.81 10.57 -12.60
N LYS A 131 4.74 9.68 -12.99
CA LYS A 131 4.89 9.24 -14.37
C LYS A 131 3.65 8.49 -14.87
N LEU A 132 3.03 7.67 -14.03
CA LEU A 132 1.79 6.99 -14.37
C LEU A 132 0.63 8.00 -14.46
N LYS A 133 0.51 8.91 -13.50
CA LYS A 133 -0.52 9.95 -13.49
C LYS A 133 -0.51 10.80 -14.78
N ASN A 134 0.65 11.15 -15.27
CA ASN A 134 0.79 11.97 -16.50
C ASN A 134 0.37 11.23 -17.78
N ASN A 135 -0.03 9.96 -17.70
CA ASN A 135 -0.59 9.24 -18.81
C ASN A 135 -2.02 9.74 -19.09
N LYS A 136 -2.34 10.07 -20.35
CA LYS A 136 -3.66 10.60 -20.78
C LYS A 136 -4.81 9.61 -20.59
N LYS A 137 -4.55 8.35 -20.27
CA LYS A 137 -5.59 7.32 -20.05
C LYS A 137 -6.19 7.45 -18.65
N LYS A 138 -7.50 7.29 -18.54
CA LYS A 138 -8.16 7.10 -17.23
C LYS A 138 -7.61 5.83 -16.58
N GLN A 139 -7.02 5.96 -15.40
CA GLN A 139 -6.33 4.86 -14.71
C GLN A 139 -7.03 4.50 -13.41
N PHE A 140 -6.81 3.26 -12.98
CA PHE A 140 -7.07 2.80 -11.63
C PHE A 140 -5.79 2.13 -11.13
N ILE A 141 -5.16 2.70 -10.12
CA ILE A 141 -3.87 2.25 -9.61
C ILE A 141 -4.06 1.74 -8.19
N VAL A 142 -3.62 0.51 -7.96
CA VAL A 142 -3.51 -0.08 -6.61
C VAL A 142 -2.04 -0.19 -6.27
N TYR A 143 -1.61 0.48 -5.20
CA TYR A 143 -0.25 0.40 -4.69
C TYR A 143 -0.24 -0.21 -3.31
N LEU A 144 0.34 -1.40 -3.19
CA LEU A 144 0.55 -2.12 -1.95
C LEU A 144 1.98 -1.90 -1.45
N THR A 145 2.12 -1.21 -0.33
CA THR A 145 3.41 -0.89 0.29
C THR A 145 3.95 -2.04 1.14
N VAL A 146 5.26 -2.07 1.40
CA VAL A 146 5.94 -3.12 2.20
C VAL A 146 6.90 -2.56 3.23
N GLU A 147 7.40 -1.33 3.04
CA GLU A 147 8.47 -0.77 3.89
C GLU A 147 8.06 -0.69 5.37
N ASN A 148 6.75 -0.59 5.63
CA ASN A 148 6.18 -0.56 6.97
C ASN A 148 5.74 -1.94 7.49
N HIS A 149 6.06 -3.03 6.79
CA HIS A 149 5.75 -4.39 7.23
C HIS A 149 6.69 -4.83 8.36
N ILE A 150 6.13 -5.39 9.42
CA ILE A 150 6.89 -5.97 10.54
C ILE A 150 7.35 -7.39 10.18
N PRO A 151 8.58 -7.81 10.54
CA PRO A 151 9.59 -7.08 11.29
C PRO A 151 10.37 -6.07 10.45
N VAL A 152 10.68 -4.91 11.03
CA VAL A 152 11.54 -3.91 10.41
C VAL A 152 12.98 -4.03 10.90
N HIS A 153 13.94 -3.73 10.04
CA HIS A 153 15.35 -3.83 10.39
C HIS A 153 15.81 -2.65 11.24
N ILE A 154 16.51 -2.95 12.36
CA ILE A 154 16.91 -1.95 13.37
C ILE A 154 18.32 -1.37 13.10
N LYS A 155 18.96 -1.70 11.99
CA LYS A 155 20.38 -1.40 11.75
C LYS A 155 20.74 0.09 11.91
N ASN A 156 19.80 0.98 11.65
CA ASN A 156 19.98 2.43 11.75
C ASN A 156 19.32 3.03 12.98
N TYR A 157 19.03 2.21 14.01
CA TYR A 157 18.35 2.67 15.22
C TYR A 157 19.06 3.85 15.92
N LYS A 158 20.40 3.90 15.88
CA LYS A 158 21.18 5.01 16.46
C LYS A 158 20.91 6.37 15.80
N GLU A 159 20.49 6.35 14.52
CA GLU A 159 20.16 7.56 13.75
C GLU A 159 18.71 7.98 13.92
N ILE A 160 17.86 7.05 14.38
CA ILE A 160 16.45 7.33 14.60
C ILE A 160 16.29 7.88 16.01
N ILE A 161 16.10 9.19 16.11
CA ILE A 161 15.94 9.89 17.39
C ILE A 161 14.56 9.58 17.97
N CYS A 162 14.44 8.44 18.64
CA CYS A 162 13.25 8.11 19.44
C CYS A 162 13.09 9.04 20.64
N LYS A 163 14.09 9.88 20.94
CA LYS A 163 14.05 10.88 22.02
C LYS A 163 12.93 11.91 21.85
N ASP A 164 12.54 12.19 20.62
CA ASP A 164 11.48 13.15 20.31
C ASP A 164 10.07 12.56 20.47
N TYR A 165 9.97 11.27 20.74
CA TYR A 165 8.69 10.61 20.95
C TYR A 165 8.49 10.28 22.42
N PRO A 166 7.35 10.65 23.04
CA PRO A 166 7.11 10.55 24.49
C PRO A 166 6.95 9.11 25.01
N LEU A 167 7.31 8.12 24.22
CA LEU A 167 7.21 6.71 24.56
C LEU A 167 8.60 6.09 24.45
N ASN A 168 9.03 5.38 25.51
CA ASN A 168 10.13 4.41 25.43
C ASN A 168 9.71 3.23 24.52
N LEU A 169 9.53 3.54 23.24
CA LEU A 169 9.07 2.55 22.26
C LEU A 169 10.21 1.56 22.00
N HIS A 170 9.83 0.30 21.87
CA HIS A 170 10.73 -0.72 21.36
C HIS A 170 11.35 -0.24 20.02
N PRO A 171 12.65 -0.48 19.75
CA PRO A 171 13.35 0.00 18.56
C PRO A 171 12.64 -0.25 17.23
N GLN A 172 11.96 -1.40 17.08
CA GLN A 172 11.17 -1.71 15.88
C GLN A 172 9.99 -0.75 15.69
N PHE A 173 9.31 -0.37 16.75
CA PHE A 173 8.19 0.58 16.67
C PHE A 173 8.66 1.98 16.32
N CYS A 174 9.82 2.37 16.86
CA CYS A 174 10.43 3.64 16.52
C CYS A 174 10.78 3.70 15.03
N THR A 175 11.42 2.66 14.51
CA THR A 175 11.75 2.55 13.08
C THR A 175 10.48 2.57 12.22
N LEU A 176 9.47 1.79 12.59
CA LEU A 176 8.19 1.77 11.90
C LEU A 176 7.53 3.14 11.87
N PHE A 177 7.53 3.84 12.99
CA PHE A 177 6.94 5.16 13.08
C PHE A 177 7.69 6.19 12.23
N HIS A 178 9.02 6.13 12.24
CA HIS A 178 9.85 6.97 11.38
C HIS A 178 9.60 6.71 9.88
N ASN A 179 9.54 5.44 9.47
CA ASN A 179 9.22 5.07 8.11
C ASN A 179 7.82 5.60 7.71
N GLN A 180 6.84 5.47 8.61
CA GLN A 180 5.49 5.99 8.37
C GLN A 180 5.46 7.52 8.22
N LEU A 181 6.25 8.25 9.01
CA LEU A 181 6.38 9.71 8.87
C LEU A 181 7.00 10.09 7.52
N ASN A 182 8.06 9.39 7.10
CA ASN A 182 8.69 9.61 5.80
C ASN A 182 7.72 9.30 4.66
N PHE A 183 7.02 8.18 4.73
CA PHE A 183 5.98 7.83 3.77
C PHE A 183 4.92 8.92 3.67
N ASN A 184 4.38 9.38 4.80
CA ASN A 184 3.38 10.45 4.84
C ASN A 184 3.90 11.74 4.24
N LYS A 185 5.18 12.08 4.47
CA LYS A 185 5.82 13.26 3.87
C LYS A 185 5.86 13.18 2.35
N GLU A 186 6.19 12.02 1.79
CA GLU A 186 6.25 11.85 0.34
C GLU A 186 4.84 11.76 -0.28
N ILE A 187 3.90 11.09 0.36
CA ILE A 187 2.49 11.08 -0.06
C ILE A 187 1.91 12.49 -0.06
N ASN A 188 2.21 13.31 0.95
CA ASN A 188 1.74 14.71 0.99
C ASN A 188 2.28 15.54 -0.19
N LYS A 189 3.52 15.29 -0.63
CA LYS A 189 4.04 15.93 -1.84
C LYS A 189 3.31 15.46 -3.09
N PHE A 190 3.01 14.16 -3.19
CA PHE A 190 2.28 13.59 -4.31
C PHE A 190 0.84 14.14 -4.37
N ILE A 191 0.15 14.23 -3.23
CA ILE A 191 -1.22 14.76 -3.12
C ILE A 191 -1.31 16.19 -3.69
N LYS A 192 -0.31 17.02 -3.45
CA LYS A 192 -0.29 18.41 -3.99
C LYS A 192 -0.29 18.48 -5.53
N ASN A 193 0.05 17.37 -6.18
CA ASN A 193 0.05 17.26 -7.64
C ASN A 193 -1.22 16.59 -8.19
N LEU A 194 -2.18 16.23 -7.33
CA LEU A 194 -3.47 15.68 -7.74
C LEU A 194 -4.38 16.78 -8.26
N GLU A 195 -5.20 16.44 -9.23
CA GLU A 195 -6.24 17.30 -9.80
C GLU A 195 -7.58 17.05 -9.12
N SER A 196 -8.52 17.95 -9.27
CA SER A 196 -9.88 17.83 -8.69
C SER A 196 -10.65 16.59 -9.15
N THR A 197 -10.21 15.97 -10.26
CA THR A 197 -10.79 14.74 -10.81
C THR A 197 -10.11 13.46 -10.33
N ASP A 198 -9.01 13.60 -9.58
CA ASP A 198 -8.29 12.47 -9.02
C ASP A 198 -8.89 12.06 -7.66
N LEU A 199 -8.96 10.76 -7.42
CA LEU A 199 -9.34 10.20 -6.12
C LEU A 199 -8.17 9.39 -5.57
N LEU A 200 -7.73 9.73 -4.37
CA LEU A 200 -6.74 8.96 -3.61
C LEU A 200 -7.41 8.33 -2.39
N VAL A 201 -7.29 7.01 -2.27
CA VAL A 201 -7.75 6.25 -1.11
C VAL A 201 -6.53 5.66 -0.40
N LEU A 202 -6.36 6.00 0.87
CA LEU A 202 -5.33 5.45 1.75
C LEU A 202 -5.98 4.56 2.81
N PHE A 203 -5.48 3.34 2.96
CA PHE A 203 -5.97 2.43 3.99
C PHE A 203 -4.83 1.55 4.50
N SER A 204 -5.01 1.02 5.72
CA SER A 204 -4.12 0.01 6.28
C SER A 204 -4.79 -1.35 6.19
N ASP A 205 -4.04 -2.37 5.77
CA ASP A 205 -4.51 -3.74 5.66
C ASP A 205 -4.57 -4.46 7.01
N THR A 206 -3.70 -4.06 7.93
CA THR A 206 -3.60 -4.63 9.27
C THR A 206 -3.51 -3.54 10.34
N PRO A 207 -4.14 -3.73 11.51
CA PRO A 207 -3.89 -2.84 12.63
C PRO A 207 -2.43 -2.97 13.08
N PRO A 208 -1.80 -1.90 13.61
CA PRO A 208 -0.47 -2.00 14.18
C PRO A 208 -0.47 -3.06 15.28
N LEU A 209 0.51 -3.97 15.22
CA LEU A 209 0.76 -4.93 16.30
C LEU A 209 1.25 -4.15 17.53
N LEU A 210 0.32 -3.72 18.35
CA LEU A 210 0.66 -3.18 19.64
C LEU A 210 1.10 -4.34 20.53
N PRO A 211 2.20 -4.18 21.32
CA PRO A 211 2.55 -5.17 22.31
C PRO A 211 1.32 -5.39 23.21
N GLN A 212 0.94 -6.65 23.40
CA GLN A 212 -0.01 -6.97 24.45
C GLN A 212 0.62 -6.45 25.74
N ARG A 213 0.04 -5.41 26.31
CA ARG A 213 0.31 -5.10 27.72
C ARG A 213 -0.18 -6.33 28.48
N ASP A 214 0.74 -7.01 29.13
CA ASP A 214 0.38 -8.01 30.13
C ASP A 214 -0.64 -7.35 31.06
N ARG A 215 -1.85 -7.87 31.05
CA ARG A 215 -2.94 -7.44 31.91
C ARG A 215 -2.77 -8.03 33.29
#